data_8292ebf1548f449a0b119e9e5ee1875d
#
_entry.id   8292ebf1548f449a0b119e9e5ee1875d
#
_cell.length_a   1.000
_cell.length_b   1.000
_cell.length_c   1.000
_cell.angle_alpha   90.00
_cell.angle_beta   90.00
_cell.angle_gamma   90.00
#
_symmetry.space_group_name_H-M   'P 1'
#
loop_
_entity.id
_entity.type
_entity.pdbx_description
1 polymer ?
#
loop_
_entity_poly.entity_id
_entity_poly.type
_entity_poly.pdbx_seq_one_letter_code
_entity_poly.pdbx_strand_id
1 'polypeptide(L)'
;MKKVVFLGLGYIGLPTAAVAAAHGFEVIGVDVNPSVVETINQGKIHIVEPELGQVVRDVVQSGKLRAVCKPEAADAFFIVVPTPFKQNHRADITYVEAATRSVIPYLQEGNLFVIESTS
;
A
#
# COMPACT_ATOMS: atom_id res chain seq x y z
N MET A 1 10.47 9.84 -10.93
CA MET A 1 9.92 8.89 -9.95
C MET A 1 9.21 7.78 -10.71
N LYS A 2 9.69 6.55 -10.57
CA LYS A 2 9.13 5.42 -11.32
C LYS A 2 8.58 4.31 -10.43
N LYS A 3 9.14 4.12 -9.25
CA LYS A 3 8.78 3.02 -8.35
C LYS A 3 8.24 3.58 -7.05
N VAL A 4 7.06 3.11 -6.66
CA VAL A 4 6.34 3.60 -5.49
C VAL A 4 5.92 2.42 -4.63
N VAL A 5 6.11 2.54 -3.32
CA VAL A 5 5.68 1.54 -2.35
C VAL A 5 4.51 2.10 -1.55
N PHE A 6 3.42 1.34 -1.47
CA PHE A 6 2.28 1.64 -0.62
C PHE A 6 2.23 0.62 0.50
N LEU A 7 2.30 1.08 1.75
CA LEU A 7 2.16 0.21 2.90
C LEU A 7 0.74 0.33 3.43
N GLY A 8 0.01 -0.77 3.37
CA GLY A 8 -1.39 -0.82 3.72
C GLY A 8 -2.27 -0.86 2.47
N LEU A 9 -2.98 -1.96 2.27
CA LEU A 9 -3.78 -2.19 1.07
C LEU A 9 -5.26 -2.34 1.42
N GLY A 10 -5.75 -1.41 2.24
CA GLY A 10 -7.16 -1.35 2.61
C GLY A 10 -7.95 -0.42 1.69
N TYR A 11 -9.03 0.16 2.24
CA TYR A 11 -9.98 0.96 1.46
C TYR A 11 -9.39 2.23 0.84
N ILE A 12 -8.29 2.75 1.39
CA ILE A 12 -7.61 3.91 0.82
C ILE A 12 -6.37 3.49 0.03
N GLY A 13 -5.56 2.61 0.62
CA GLY A 13 -4.28 2.22 0.03
C GLY A 13 -4.41 1.48 -1.29
N LEU A 14 -5.29 0.47 -1.34
CA LEU A 14 -5.43 -0.32 -2.56
C LEU A 14 -5.98 0.51 -3.74
N PRO A 15 -7.06 1.30 -3.59
CA PRO A 15 -7.50 2.14 -4.70
C PRO A 15 -6.44 3.11 -5.18
N THR A 16 -5.72 3.76 -4.27
CA THR A 16 -4.67 4.71 -4.63
C THR A 16 -3.52 4.01 -5.35
N ALA A 17 -3.11 2.84 -4.84
CA ALA A 17 -2.06 2.05 -5.47
C ALA A 17 -2.46 1.63 -6.89
N ALA A 18 -3.71 1.20 -7.08
CA ALA A 18 -4.20 0.79 -8.39
C ALA A 18 -4.22 1.96 -9.37
N VAL A 19 -4.65 3.14 -8.92
CA VAL A 19 -4.66 4.34 -9.77
C VAL A 19 -3.24 4.73 -10.17
N ALA A 20 -2.29 4.71 -9.23
CA ALA A 20 -0.90 5.03 -9.53
C ALA A 20 -0.33 4.05 -10.58
N ALA A 21 -0.63 2.76 -10.43
CA ALA A 21 -0.19 1.76 -11.38
C ALA A 21 -0.83 1.96 -12.76
N ALA A 22 -2.10 2.35 -12.79
CA ALA A 22 -2.80 2.63 -14.04
C ALA A 22 -2.19 3.82 -14.77
N HIS A 23 -1.55 4.75 -14.06
CA HIS A 23 -0.85 5.89 -14.64
C HIS A 23 0.59 5.56 -15.04
N GLY A 24 1.01 4.31 -14.95
CA GLY A 24 2.30 3.87 -15.45
C GLY A 24 3.41 3.72 -14.42
N PHE A 25 3.14 4.02 -13.15
CA PHE A 25 4.13 3.79 -12.11
C PHE A 25 4.30 2.30 -11.82
N GLU A 26 5.50 1.91 -11.45
CA GLU A 26 5.74 0.58 -10.90
C GLU A 26 5.35 0.63 -9.42
N VAL A 27 4.30 -0.07 -9.04
CA VAL A 27 3.73 0.00 -7.69
C VAL A 27 3.91 -1.31 -6.95
N ILE A 28 4.47 -1.20 -5.74
CA ILE A 28 4.61 -2.33 -4.82
C ILE A 28 3.64 -2.07 -3.66
N GLY A 29 2.64 -2.92 -3.54
CA GLY A 29 1.73 -2.88 -2.41
C GLY A 29 2.21 -3.80 -1.30
N VAL A 30 2.32 -3.28 -0.08
CA VAL A 30 2.78 -4.06 1.07
C VAL A 30 1.65 -4.23 2.06
N ASP A 31 1.39 -5.46 2.46
CA ASP A 31 0.43 -5.75 3.51
C ASP A 31 0.98 -6.89 4.36
N VAL A 32 0.77 -6.81 5.66
CA VAL A 32 1.25 -7.84 6.58
C VAL A 32 0.43 -9.12 6.51
N ASN A 33 -0.76 -9.06 5.91
CA ASN A 33 -1.65 -10.19 5.78
C ASN A 33 -1.36 -10.95 4.48
N PRO A 34 -0.81 -12.18 4.54
CA PRO A 34 -0.49 -12.93 3.33
C PRO A 34 -1.71 -13.22 2.44
N SER A 35 -2.89 -13.33 3.04
CA SER A 35 -4.12 -13.56 2.30
C SER A 35 -4.46 -12.38 1.39
N VAL A 36 -4.24 -11.14 1.87
CA VAL A 36 -4.44 -9.94 1.07
C VAL A 36 -3.44 -9.90 -0.09
N VAL A 37 -2.18 -10.19 0.20
CA VAL A 37 -1.12 -10.22 -0.81
C VAL A 37 -1.45 -11.22 -1.92
N GLU A 38 -1.85 -12.42 -1.55
CA GLU A 38 -2.19 -13.45 -2.52
C GLU A 38 -3.39 -13.06 -3.37
N THR A 39 -4.42 -12.51 -2.74
CA THR A 39 -5.63 -12.08 -3.45
C THR A 39 -5.30 -11.03 -4.52
N ILE A 40 -4.52 -10.03 -4.17
CA ILE A 40 -4.16 -8.97 -5.10
C ILE A 40 -3.30 -9.50 -6.25
N ASN A 41 -2.35 -10.37 -5.96
CA ASN A 41 -1.48 -10.92 -7.00
C ASN A 41 -2.23 -11.83 -7.97
N GLN A 42 -3.41 -12.31 -7.59
CA GLN A 42 -4.31 -13.04 -8.49
C GLN A 42 -5.16 -12.10 -9.34
N GLY A 43 -5.01 -10.78 -9.18
CA GLY A 43 -5.83 -9.81 -9.89
C GLY A 43 -7.20 -9.62 -9.28
N LYS A 44 -7.37 -9.96 -8.00
CA LYS A 44 -8.63 -9.86 -7.28
C LYS A 44 -8.53 -8.82 -6.18
N ILE A 45 -9.67 -8.45 -5.62
CA ILE A 45 -9.72 -7.50 -4.50
C ILE A 45 -10.34 -8.16 -3.27
N HIS A 46 -9.93 -7.68 -2.10
CA HIS A 46 -10.42 -8.16 -0.81
C HIS A 46 -11.38 -7.16 -0.15
N ILE A 47 -11.64 -6.05 -0.79
CA ILE A 47 -12.56 -5.02 -0.32
C ILE A 47 -13.69 -4.86 -1.32
N VAL A 48 -14.81 -4.28 -0.86
CA VAL A 48 -15.96 -4.06 -1.73
C VAL A 48 -15.90 -2.63 -2.26
N GLU A 49 -15.51 -2.50 -3.52
CA GLU A 49 -15.35 -1.20 -4.17
C GLU A 49 -15.74 -1.36 -5.64
N PRO A 50 -16.83 -0.71 -6.10
CA PRO A 50 -17.25 -0.83 -7.50
C PRO A 50 -16.11 -0.43 -8.45
N GLU A 51 -15.96 -1.17 -9.53
CA GLU A 51 -14.98 -0.91 -10.60
C GLU A 51 -13.52 -1.14 -10.20
N LEU A 52 -13.18 -1.21 -8.92
CA LEU A 52 -11.79 -1.41 -8.50
C LEU A 52 -11.25 -2.76 -8.95
N GLY A 53 -12.08 -3.80 -8.95
CA GLY A 53 -11.65 -5.13 -9.34
C GLY A 53 -11.07 -5.18 -10.75
N GLN A 54 -11.67 -4.45 -11.69
CA GLN A 54 -11.19 -4.40 -13.07
C GLN A 54 -9.84 -3.69 -13.15
N VAL A 55 -9.69 -2.56 -12.45
CA VAL A 55 -8.44 -1.80 -12.45
C VAL A 55 -7.31 -2.64 -11.85
N VAL A 56 -7.55 -3.30 -10.72
CA VAL A 56 -6.55 -4.15 -10.08
C VAL A 56 -6.15 -5.28 -11.02
N ARG A 57 -7.12 -5.95 -11.65
CA ARG A 57 -6.82 -7.01 -12.58
C ARG A 57 -5.91 -6.52 -13.71
N ASP A 58 -6.24 -5.39 -14.31
CA ASP A 58 -5.48 -4.86 -15.43
C ASP A 58 -4.06 -4.49 -15.05
N VAL A 59 -3.87 -3.81 -13.92
CA VAL A 59 -2.53 -3.37 -13.51
C VAL A 59 -1.67 -4.52 -12.99
N VAL A 60 -2.27 -5.55 -12.40
CA VAL A 60 -1.54 -6.75 -12.01
C VAL A 60 -1.10 -7.53 -13.24
N GLN A 61 -1.99 -7.71 -14.22
CA GLN A 61 -1.66 -8.43 -15.45
C GLN A 61 -0.57 -7.71 -16.25
N SER A 62 -0.57 -6.38 -16.24
CA SER A 62 0.44 -5.61 -16.97
C SER A 62 1.78 -5.55 -16.23
N GLY A 63 1.84 -6.07 -15.00
CA GLY A 63 3.06 -6.05 -14.20
C GLY A 63 3.33 -4.72 -13.50
N LYS A 64 2.38 -3.80 -13.51
CA LYS A 64 2.56 -2.48 -12.87
C LYS A 64 2.28 -2.50 -11.37
N LEU A 65 1.46 -3.44 -10.91
CA LEU A 65 1.15 -3.61 -9.49
C LEU A 65 1.47 -5.03 -9.06
N ARG A 66 2.20 -5.15 -7.96
CA ARG A 66 2.35 -6.44 -7.29
C ARG A 66 2.29 -6.22 -5.78
N ALA A 67 1.86 -7.25 -5.07
CA ALA A 67 1.73 -7.20 -3.63
C ALA A 67 2.79 -8.09 -2.97
N VAL A 68 3.31 -7.62 -1.85
CA VAL A 68 4.33 -8.35 -1.07
C VAL A 68 4.08 -8.14 0.41
N CYS A 69 4.73 -8.95 1.24
CA CYS A 69 4.59 -8.82 2.70
C CYS A 69 5.64 -7.91 3.33
N LYS A 70 6.69 -7.56 2.61
CA LYS A 70 7.76 -6.69 3.10
C LYS A 70 8.09 -5.61 2.08
N PRO A 71 8.43 -4.41 2.52
CA PRO A 71 8.80 -3.34 1.60
C PRO A 71 10.15 -3.60 0.93
N GLU A 72 10.43 -2.82 -0.10
CA GLU A 72 11.71 -2.83 -0.79
C GLU A 72 12.08 -1.41 -1.18
N ALA A 73 13.30 -1.20 -1.67
CA ALA A 73 13.76 0.12 -2.06
C ALA A 73 12.90 0.69 -3.19
N ALA A 74 12.60 1.98 -3.12
CA ALA A 74 11.75 2.66 -4.11
C ALA A 74 12.05 4.14 -4.11
N ASP A 75 11.39 4.88 -5.02
CA ASP A 75 11.52 6.33 -5.10
C ASP A 75 10.61 7.05 -4.13
N ALA A 76 9.47 6.44 -3.81
CA ALA A 76 8.51 7.03 -2.88
C ALA A 76 7.87 5.93 -2.02
N PHE A 77 7.53 6.31 -0.79
CA PHE A 77 6.89 5.43 0.18
C PHE A 77 5.65 6.12 0.73
N PHE A 78 4.51 5.45 0.63
CA PHE A 78 3.24 5.94 1.18
C PHE A 78 2.78 5.00 2.27
N ILE A 79 2.63 5.51 3.48
CA ILE A 79 2.14 4.74 4.62
C ILE A 79 0.65 5.00 4.74
N VAL A 80 -0.18 4.01 4.45
CA VAL A 80 -1.64 4.13 4.44
C VAL A 80 -2.24 3.01 5.30
N VAL A 81 -1.78 2.92 6.53
CA VAL A 81 -2.27 1.93 7.47
C VAL A 81 -3.34 2.54 8.37
N PRO A 82 -4.23 1.73 8.92
CA PRO A 82 -5.28 2.27 9.77
C PRO A 82 -4.73 2.84 11.08
N THR A 83 -5.41 3.86 11.60
CA THR A 83 -5.11 4.44 12.92
C THR A 83 -6.38 4.37 13.77
N PRO A 84 -6.78 3.16 14.21
CA PRO A 84 -8.01 3.03 14.99
C PRO A 84 -7.88 3.73 16.35
N PHE A 85 -9.01 4.19 16.88
CA PHE A 85 -9.03 4.79 18.21
C PHE A 85 -8.96 3.70 19.28
N LYS A 86 -8.22 4.00 20.35
CA LYS A 86 -8.19 3.16 21.54
C LYS A 86 -9.39 3.48 22.43
N GLN A 87 -9.59 2.69 23.47
CA GLN A 87 -10.72 2.85 24.38
C GLN A 87 -10.80 4.24 25.02
N ASN A 88 -9.69 4.92 25.19
CA ASN A 88 -9.64 6.26 25.76
C ASN A 88 -9.69 7.36 24.69
N HIS A 89 -10.20 7.04 23.52
CA HIS A 89 -10.34 7.96 22.38
C HIS A 89 -9.02 8.52 21.84
N ARG A 90 -7.91 7.84 22.10
CA ARG A 90 -6.64 8.19 21.49
C ARG A 90 -6.46 7.36 20.22
N ALA A 91 -5.93 7.98 19.18
CA ALA A 91 -5.55 7.26 17.98
C ALA A 91 -4.45 6.25 18.29
N ASP A 92 -4.58 5.05 17.76
CA ASP A 92 -3.55 4.03 17.90
C ASP A 92 -2.57 4.17 16.74
N ILE A 93 -1.39 4.68 17.02
CA ILE A 93 -0.36 4.90 16.01
C ILE A 93 0.60 3.72 15.86
N THR A 94 0.31 2.60 16.54
CA THR A 94 1.19 1.43 16.51
C THR A 94 1.41 0.93 15.09
N TYR A 95 0.36 0.90 14.27
CA TYR A 95 0.48 0.45 12.88
C TYR A 95 1.34 1.39 12.05
N VAL A 96 1.20 2.69 12.25
CA VAL A 96 2.00 3.69 11.55
C VAL A 96 3.46 3.57 11.94
N GLU A 97 3.75 3.40 13.24
CA GLU A 97 5.12 3.24 13.72
C GLU A 97 5.76 1.96 13.15
N ALA A 98 5.03 0.85 13.17
CA ALA A 98 5.54 -0.41 12.65
C ALA A 98 5.83 -0.31 11.15
N ALA A 99 4.91 0.29 10.39
CA ALA A 99 5.09 0.48 8.95
C ALA A 99 6.28 1.38 8.66
N THR A 100 6.42 2.49 9.41
CA THR A 100 7.54 3.41 9.25
C THR A 100 8.86 2.71 9.50
N ARG A 101 8.96 1.94 10.59
CA ARG A 101 10.18 1.20 10.92
C ARG A 101 10.55 0.19 9.83
N SER A 102 9.55 -0.41 9.19
CA SER A 102 9.79 -1.41 8.16
C SER A 102 10.45 -0.83 6.91
N VAL A 103 10.27 0.46 6.63
CA VAL A 103 10.85 1.09 5.44
C VAL A 103 12.17 1.80 5.70
N ILE A 104 12.51 2.08 6.98
CA ILE A 104 13.74 2.79 7.31
C ILE A 104 14.98 2.18 6.62
N PRO A 105 15.18 0.84 6.61
CA PRO A 105 16.37 0.27 5.96
C PRO A 105 16.42 0.52 4.46
N TYR A 106 15.31 0.86 3.83
CA TYR A 106 15.20 1.06 2.39
C TYR A 106 15.17 2.52 1.97
N LEU A 107 15.09 3.44 2.93
CA LEU A 107 15.05 4.87 2.62
C LEU A 107 16.42 5.35 2.16
N GLN A 108 16.41 6.15 1.10
CA GLN A 108 17.61 6.75 0.54
C GLN A 108 17.40 8.26 0.40
N GLU A 109 18.49 9.00 0.33
CA GLU A 109 18.42 10.43 0.11
C GLU A 109 17.64 10.73 -1.18
N GLY A 110 16.74 11.70 -1.10
CA GLY A 110 15.90 12.07 -2.23
C GLY A 110 14.59 11.31 -2.32
N ASN A 111 14.37 10.29 -1.47
CA ASN A 111 13.10 9.57 -1.47
C ASN A 111 11.98 10.43 -0.88
N LEU A 112 10.79 10.31 -1.46
CA LEU A 112 9.58 10.90 -0.91
C LEU A 112 8.98 9.94 0.12
N PHE A 113 8.55 10.48 1.25
CA PHE A 113 7.93 9.69 2.31
C PHE A 113 6.66 10.40 2.75
N VAL A 114 5.52 9.75 2.61
CA VAL A 114 4.21 10.32 2.93
C VAL A 114 3.46 9.40 3.88
N ILE A 115 2.86 9.96 4.91
CA ILE A 115 2.00 9.22 5.83
C ILE A 115 0.58 9.76 5.67
N GLU A 116 -0.35 8.87 5.33
CA GLU A 116 -1.77 9.17 5.35
C GLU A 116 -2.42 8.31 6.41
N SER A 117 -3.13 8.92 7.34
CA SER A 117 -3.85 8.18 8.36
C SER A 117 -5.34 8.23 8.09
N THR A 118 -5.99 7.07 8.27
CA THR A 118 -7.44 6.95 8.20
C THR A 118 -7.94 6.60 9.60
N SER A 119 -8.82 7.38 10.11
CA SER A 119 -9.40 7.11 11.43
C SER A 119 -10.88 6.78 11.30
#